data_d7a0f4858f7f1d42d2a20f5598f55211
#
_entry.id   d7a0f4858f7f1d42d2a20f5598f55211
#
_cell.length_a   1.000
_cell.length_b   1.000
_cell.length_c   1.000
_cell.angle_alpha   90.00
_cell.angle_beta   90.00
_cell.angle_gamma   90.00
#
_symmetry.space_group_name_H-M   'P 1'
#
loop_
_entity.id
_entity.type
_entity.pdbx_description
1 polymer ?
#
loop_
_entity_poly.entity_id
_entity_poly.type
_entity_poly.pdbx_seq_one_letter_code
_entity_poly.pdbx_strand_id
1 'polypeptide(L)'
;MTVLSELKQRRHQLGSSRSIRRLLERRWWVVVLALMLTGLGAALTGVLFKAGIKTLGAWRLEVLADLPGGAVLPGLGAAGGLVSGLLVTCLAPAAGGSGITHIMGFLKHRAVPMGLQVGLVKLVAGIVAIGSGFPLGPEGPSVQMGGSVAWQMARWLKAPVAFRRVIVAAGGGAGIAAVFSAPIGGFVYAVEELLHSARPVVLLLVIVTTFWADAWADVLGLAGLSPSGSGLDATQGFQLEREYTPLVNFLPIDLGYLIGLGVVVGLLAELYCRYVLAMQRKGDAWFGDRLVLRMVLSGAVLGSVYASLPEEFHNLEGLQHLIADGEADIPMALGTFIVLFFSTGLAAASGAPGGLFYPMLTLGGAIGLACGYWVEALT
;
A
#
# COMPACT_ATOMS: atom_id res chain seq x y z
N MET A 1 4.25 31.64 -12.67
CA MET A 1 5.39 30.70 -12.91
C MET A 1 5.57 30.54 -14.39
N THR A 2 6.67 30.99 -14.92
CA THR A 2 6.90 31.58 -16.23
C THR A 2 7.19 30.58 -17.36
N VAL A 3 6.89 30.96 -18.59
CA VAL A 3 7.21 30.31 -19.90
C VAL A 3 8.61 29.65 -19.93
N LEU A 4 9.58 30.22 -19.21
CA LEU A 4 10.94 29.64 -19.06
C LEU A 4 10.97 28.30 -18.26
N SER A 5 10.07 28.10 -17.31
CA SER A 5 9.99 26.82 -16.57
C SER A 5 9.37 25.72 -17.45
N GLU A 6 8.38 26.06 -18.26
CA GLU A 6 7.77 25.13 -19.23
C GLU A 6 8.74 24.78 -20.37
N LEU A 7 9.51 25.74 -20.87
CA LEU A 7 10.53 25.46 -21.89
C LEU A 7 11.68 24.61 -21.35
N LYS A 8 12.12 24.83 -20.10
CA LYS A 8 13.08 23.94 -19.43
C LYS A 8 12.50 22.52 -19.24
N GLN A 9 11.26 22.41 -18.83
CA GLN A 9 10.58 21.14 -18.65
C GLN A 9 10.40 20.39 -19.97
N ARG A 10 10.00 21.07 -21.06
CA ARG A 10 9.94 20.52 -22.43
C ARG A 10 11.32 20.09 -22.96
N ARG A 11 12.39 20.88 -22.74
CA ARG A 11 13.76 20.49 -23.14
C ARG A 11 14.25 19.25 -22.36
N HIS A 12 13.99 19.18 -21.07
CA HIS A 12 14.31 17.99 -20.25
C HIS A 12 13.53 16.76 -20.72
N GLN A 13 12.27 16.94 -21.07
CA GLN A 13 11.41 15.89 -21.58
C GLN A 13 11.87 15.36 -22.95
N LEU A 14 12.26 16.23 -23.87
CA LEU A 14 12.76 15.86 -25.20
C LEU A 14 14.12 15.15 -25.13
N GLY A 15 15.02 15.58 -24.25
CA GLY A 15 16.30 14.92 -23.99
C GLY A 15 16.15 13.51 -23.41
N SER A 16 15.20 13.32 -22.53
CA SER A 16 14.86 12.03 -21.93
C SER A 16 14.35 11.02 -22.96
N SER A 17 13.45 11.44 -23.86
CA SER A 17 12.88 10.60 -24.92
C SER A 17 13.94 10.09 -25.90
N ARG A 18 14.85 10.97 -26.33
CA ARG A 18 15.95 10.61 -27.24
C ARG A 18 16.93 9.62 -26.60
N SER A 19 17.19 9.74 -25.30
CA SER A 19 18.08 8.82 -24.57
C SER A 19 17.48 7.42 -24.43
N ILE A 20 16.18 7.31 -24.15
CA ILE A 20 15.49 6.02 -24.05
C ILE A 20 15.43 5.37 -25.44
N ARG A 21 15.10 6.12 -26.49
CA ARG A 21 15.06 5.60 -27.86
C ARG A 21 16.42 5.07 -28.32
N ARG A 22 17.51 5.81 -28.08
CA ARG A 22 18.87 5.34 -28.38
C ARG A 22 19.25 4.07 -27.59
N LEU A 23 18.77 3.95 -26.33
CA LEU A 23 18.99 2.75 -25.53
C LEU A 23 18.28 1.54 -26.16
N LEU A 24 17.02 1.72 -26.58
CA LEU A 24 16.24 0.71 -27.29
C LEU A 24 16.88 0.29 -28.61
N GLU A 25 17.41 1.25 -29.38
CA GLU A 25 18.04 0.98 -30.67
C GLU A 25 19.42 0.27 -30.56
N ARG A 26 20.23 0.62 -29.55
CA ARG A 26 21.60 0.12 -29.40
C ARG A 26 21.77 -1.02 -28.38
N ARG A 27 20.94 -1.04 -27.34
CA ARG A 27 21.08 -1.96 -26.19
C ARG A 27 19.71 -2.43 -25.70
N TRP A 28 18.84 -2.85 -26.61
CA TRP A 28 17.48 -3.31 -26.31
C TRP A 28 17.45 -4.43 -25.24
N TRP A 29 18.46 -5.32 -25.25
CA TRP A 29 18.59 -6.38 -24.27
C TRP A 29 18.73 -5.88 -22.82
N VAL A 30 19.37 -4.69 -22.61
CA VAL A 30 19.45 -4.04 -21.28
C VAL A 30 18.06 -3.64 -20.81
N VAL A 31 17.23 -3.15 -21.73
CA VAL A 31 15.85 -2.77 -21.41
C VAL A 31 15.05 -4.01 -21.04
N VAL A 32 15.11 -5.07 -21.88
CA VAL A 32 14.39 -6.33 -21.62
C VAL A 32 14.82 -6.93 -20.28
N LEU A 33 16.12 -7.09 -20.04
CA LEU A 33 16.62 -7.60 -18.77
C LEU A 33 16.17 -6.75 -17.56
N ALA A 34 16.22 -5.42 -17.71
CA ALA A 34 15.77 -4.54 -16.63
C ALA A 34 14.29 -4.74 -16.29
N LEU A 35 13.42 -4.88 -17.32
CA LEU A 35 11.99 -5.12 -17.14
C LEU A 35 11.75 -6.51 -16.49
N MET A 36 12.36 -7.54 -17.04
CA MET A 36 12.18 -8.93 -16.58
C MET A 36 12.66 -9.10 -15.12
N LEU A 37 13.87 -8.63 -14.81
CA LEU A 37 14.42 -8.71 -13.45
C LEU A 37 13.67 -7.82 -12.46
N THR A 38 13.17 -6.67 -12.91
CA THR A 38 12.35 -5.79 -12.07
C THR A 38 11.01 -6.44 -11.75
N GLY A 39 10.30 -6.98 -12.75
CA GLY A 39 9.03 -7.66 -12.54
C GLY A 39 9.16 -8.89 -11.65
N LEU A 40 10.16 -9.75 -11.91
CA LEU A 40 10.44 -10.91 -11.07
C LEU A 40 10.78 -10.52 -9.62
N GLY A 41 11.64 -9.51 -9.43
CA GLY A 41 12.01 -9.06 -8.08
C GLY A 41 10.86 -8.35 -7.35
N ALA A 42 9.99 -7.63 -8.07
CA ALA A 42 8.77 -7.06 -7.51
C ALA A 42 7.78 -8.16 -7.08
N ALA A 43 7.58 -9.19 -7.92
CA ALA A 43 6.79 -10.36 -7.61
C ALA A 43 7.30 -11.08 -6.35
N LEU A 44 8.59 -11.40 -6.33
CA LEU A 44 9.21 -12.09 -5.19
C LEU A 44 9.04 -11.30 -3.89
N THR A 45 9.35 -10.00 -3.90
CA THR A 45 9.19 -9.16 -2.70
C THR A 45 7.73 -9.00 -2.30
N GLY A 46 6.81 -8.89 -3.26
CA GLY A 46 5.37 -8.80 -3.01
C GLY A 46 4.79 -10.07 -2.38
N VAL A 47 5.10 -11.24 -2.94
CA VAL A 47 4.66 -12.55 -2.42
C VAL A 47 5.22 -12.81 -1.03
N LEU A 48 6.52 -12.59 -0.82
CA LEU A 48 7.14 -12.74 0.50
C LEU A 48 6.56 -11.77 1.54
N PHE A 49 6.20 -10.56 1.11
CA PHE A 49 5.59 -9.57 1.98
C PHE A 49 4.19 -10.00 2.44
N LYS A 50 3.33 -10.42 1.50
CA LYS A 50 2.00 -10.97 1.82
C LYS A 50 2.11 -12.19 2.75
N ALA A 51 2.95 -13.15 2.37
CA ALA A 51 3.17 -14.37 3.15
C ALA A 51 3.63 -14.06 4.57
N GLY A 52 4.60 -13.15 4.72
CA GLY A 52 5.14 -12.76 6.02
C GLY A 52 4.10 -12.06 6.91
N ILE A 53 3.31 -11.13 6.36
CA ILE A 53 2.23 -10.46 7.10
C ILE A 53 1.21 -11.48 7.58
N LYS A 54 0.77 -12.39 6.70
CA LYS A 54 -0.21 -13.42 7.04
C LYS A 54 0.30 -14.37 8.10
N THR A 55 1.52 -14.88 7.95
CA THR A 55 2.11 -15.81 8.91
C THR A 55 2.26 -15.18 10.29
N LEU A 56 2.76 -13.94 10.37
CA LEU A 56 2.91 -13.24 11.64
C LEU A 56 1.54 -12.84 12.23
N GLY A 57 0.57 -12.47 11.39
CA GLY A 57 -0.80 -12.18 11.80
C GLY A 57 -1.51 -13.41 12.34
N ALA A 58 -1.38 -14.56 11.68
CA ALA A 58 -1.93 -15.83 12.14
C ALA A 58 -1.34 -16.25 13.49
N TRP A 59 0.00 -16.21 13.61
CA TRP A 59 0.68 -16.47 14.88
C TRP A 59 0.19 -15.54 16.00
N ARG A 60 -0.03 -14.26 15.72
CA ARG A 60 -0.60 -13.32 16.70
C ARG A 60 -1.99 -13.75 17.18
N LEU A 61 -2.85 -14.22 16.28
CA LEU A 61 -4.19 -14.71 16.63
C LEU A 61 -4.14 -16.01 17.43
N GLU A 62 -3.21 -16.92 17.12
CA GLU A 62 -2.98 -18.13 17.92
C GLU A 62 -2.57 -17.81 19.37
N VAL A 63 -1.65 -16.85 19.54
CA VAL A 63 -1.22 -16.39 20.88
C VAL A 63 -2.39 -15.77 21.66
N LEU A 64 -3.32 -15.09 20.97
CA LEU A 64 -4.52 -14.53 21.58
C LEU A 64 -5.55 -15.59 22.01
N ALA A 65 -5.59 -16.75 21.36
CA ALA A 65 -6.46 -17.84 21.76
C ALA A 65 -6.05 -18.45 23.10
N ASP A 66 -4.76 -18.40 23.43
CA ASP A 66 -4.20 -19.02 24.64
C ASP A 66 -4.04 -18.03 25.81
N LEU A 67 -3.97 -16.74 25.56
CA LEU A 67 -3.62 -15.71 26.54
C LEU A 67 -4.63 -14.56 26.57
N PRO A 68 -4.85 -13.91 27.73
CA PRO A 68 -5.78 -12.79 27.83
C PRO A 68 -5.32 -11.60 26.97
N GLY A 69 -6.17 -11.24 26.00
CA GLY A 69 -5.87 -10.18 24.99
C GLY A 69 -5.49 -8.81 25.59
N GLY A 70 -5.99 -8.50 26.79
CA GLY A 70 -5.76 -7.22 27.46
C GLY A 70 -4.29 -6.85 27.71
N ALA A 71 -3.41 -7.83 27.93
CA ALA A 71 -1.96 -7.59 28.09
C ALA A 71 -1.18 -7.98 26.83
N VAL A 72 -1.66 -8.97 26.08
CA VAL A 72 -0.95 -9.54 24.93
C VAL A 72 -0.91 -8.56 23.76
N LEU A 73 -2.05 -7.97 23.36
CA LEU A 73 -2.12 -7.05 22.23
C LEU A 73 -1.26 -5.79 22.40
N PRO A 74 -1.29 -5.09 23.56
CA PRO A 74 -0.38 -3.97 23.80
C PRO A 74 1.09 -4.39 23.78
N GLY A 75 1.42 -5.56 24.34
CA GLY A 75 2.77 -6.12 24.36
C GLY A 75 3.28 -6.44 22.95
N LEU A 76 2.49 -7.13 22.15
CA LEU A 76 2.83 -7.47 20.76
C LEU A 76 2.95 -6.22 19.87
N GLY A 77 2.03 -5.25 20.02
CA GLY A 77 2.11 -3.99 19.31
C GLY A 77 3.37 -3.20 19.65
N ALA A 78 3.71 -3.12 20.95
CA ALA A 78 4.94 -2.46 21.41
C ALA A 78 6.21 -3.19 20.91
N ALA A 79 6.26 -4.52 21.01
CA ALA A 79 7.37 -5.32 20.51
C ALA A 79 7.55 -5.20 18.99
N GLY A 80 6.46 -5.27 18.24
CA GLY A 80 6.47 -5.04 16.79
C GLY A 80 6.97 -3.64 16.42
N GLY A 81 6.48 -2.62 17.14
CA GLY A 81 6.97 -1.25 17.01
C GLY A 81 8.45 -1.10 17.33
N LEU A 82 8.96 -1.79 18.38
CA LEU A 82 10.36 -1.80 18.75
C LEU A 82 11.23 -2.43 17.63
N VAL A 83 10.91 -3.65 17.23
CA VAL A 83 11.70 -4.38 16.23
C VAL A 83 11.69 -3.65 14.89
N SER A 84 10.50 -3.26 14.41
CA SER A 84 10.37 -2.51 13.14
C SER A 84 11.08 -1.15 13.22
N GLY A 85 10.95 -0.44 14.34
CA GLY A 85 11.63 0.85 14.57
C GLY A 85 13.15 0.74 14.59
N LEU A 86 13.69 -0.29 15.24
CA LEU A 86 15.14 -0.56 15.24
C LEU A 86 15.66 -0.90 13.85
N LEU A 87 14.96 -1.77 13.10
CA LEU A 87 15.32 -2.12 11.73
C LEU A 87 15.38 -0.88 10.83
N VAL A 88 14.37 -0.03 10.89
CA VAL A 88 14.33 1.22 10.11
C VAL A 88 15.44 2.17 10.55
N THR A 89 15.57 2.44 11.84
CA THR A 89 16.52 3.45 12.34
C THR A 89 17.96 3.04 12.12
N CYS A 90 18.31 1.77 12.40
CA CYS A 90 19.69 1.31 12.36
C CYS A 90 20.16 0.92 10.95
N LEU A 91 19.28 0.37 10.10
CA LEU A 91 19.70 -0.20 8.83
C LEU A 91 19.35 0.69 7.63
N ALA A 92 18.16 1.28 7.59
CA ALA A 92 17.73 2.12 6.46
C ALA A 92 16.60 3.10 6.87
N PRO A 93 16.92 4.32 7.32
CA PRO A 93 15.91 5.31 7.70
C PRO A 93 14.90 5.63 6.58
N ALA A 94 15.31 5.51 5.32
CA ALA A 94 14.43 5.68 4.16
C ALA A 94 13.36 4.57 4.00
N ALA A 95 13.41 3.52 4.80
CA ALA A 95 12.39 2.47 4.83
C ALA A 95 11.21 2.81 5.74
N GLY A 96 11.24 3.88 6.54
CA GLY A 96 10.11 4.32 7.36
C GLY A 96 8.92 4.85 6.55
N GLY A 97 7.76 4.90 7.20
CA GLY A 97 6.51 5.44 6.62
C GLY A 97 5.98 4.68 5.39
N SER A 98 5.16 5.32 4.59
CA SER A 98 4.53 4.70 3.41
C SER A 98 5.53 4.27 2.32
N GLY A 99 6.57 5.06 2.06
CA GLY A 99 7.52 4.80 0.96
C GLY A 99 7.14 5.43 -0.38
N ILE A 100 5.88 5.70 -0.65
CA ILE A 100 5.43 6.38 -1.88
C ILE A 100 6.08 7.75 -2.01
N THR A 101 6.15 8.51 -0.92
CA THR A 101 6.81 9.83 -0.86
C THR A 101 8.29 9.77 -1.22
N HIS A 102 8.98 8.67 -0.89
CA HIS A 102 10.38 8.44 -1.25
C HIS A 102 10.53 8.20 -2.76
N ILE A 103 9.67 7.36 -3.35
CA ILE A 103 9.64 7.15 -4.81
C ILE A 103 9.35 8.47 -5.53
N MET A 104 8.32 9.21 -5.12
CA MET A 104 8.00 10.50 -5.71
C MET A 104 9.14 11.52 -5.56
N GLY A 105 9.81 11.52 -4.40
CA GLY A 105 11.00 12.34 -4.16
C GLY A 105 12.12 12.03 -5.16
N PHE A 106 12.42 10.74 -5.36
CA PHE A 106 13.40 10.29 -6.34
C PHE A 106 13.01 10.70 -7.77
N LEU A 107 11.76 10.52 -8.15
CA LEU A 107 11.25 10.91 -9.47
C LEU A 107 11.29 12.43 -9.69
N LYS A 108 11.19 13.23 -8.62
CA LYS A 108 11.36 14.70 -8.62
C LYS A 108 12.83 15.16 -8.44
N HIS A 109 13.79 14.26 -8.69
CA HIS A 109 15.24 14.54 -8.60
C HIS A 109 15.76 14.89 -7.19
N ARG A 110 15.05 14.51 -6.13
CA ARG A 110 15.59 14.62 -4.78
C ARG A 110 16.58 13.48 -4.52
N ALA A 111 17.61 13.74 -3.74
CA ALA A 111 18.60 12.74 -3.32
C ALA A 111 17.95 11.82 -2.25
N VAL A 112 17.25 10.78 -2.69
CA VAL A 112 16.61 9.80 -1.81
C VAL A 112 17.30 8.45 -1.99
N PRO A 113 17.70 7.76 -0.90
CA PRO A 113 18.22 6.40 -0.98
C PRO A 113 17.17 5.44 -1.54
N MET A 114 17.55 4.67 -2.58
CA MET A 114 16.65 3.76 -3.31
C MET A 114 17.26 2.36 -3.48
N GLY A 115 18.35 2.05 -2.75
CA GLY A 115 19.06 0.79 -2.91
C GLY A 115 18.24 -0.44 -2.45
N LEU A 116 18.70 -1.62 -2.84
CA LEU A 116 18.10 -2.90 -2.46
C LEU A 116 18.02 -3.06 -0.92
N GLN A 117 19.00 -2.50 -0.18
CA GLN A 117 18.98 -2.47 1.29
C GLN A 117 17.70 -1.80 1.81
N VAL A 118 17.29 -0.67 1.23
CA VAL A 118 16.05 0.03 1.63
C VAL A 118 14.84 -0.86 1.38
N GLY A 119 14.78 -1.53 0.21
CA GLY A 119 13.70 -2.46 -0.12
C GLY A 119 13.62 -3.65 0.84
N LEU A 120 14.75 -4.26 1.18
CA LEU A 120 14.81 -5.40 2.10
C LEU A 120 14.44 -5.01 3.55
N VAL A 121 14.94 -3.87 4.03
CA VAL A 121 14.56 -3.36 5.36
C VAL A 121 13.06 -3.03 5.37
N LYS A 122 12.54 -2.45 4.28
CA LYS A 122 11.11 -2.17 4.13
C LYS A 122 10.27 -3.45 4.20
N LEU A 123 10.71 -4.51 3.54
CA LEU A 123 10.05 -5.81 3.55
C LEU A 123 9.96 -6.36 4.98
N VAL A 124 11.09 -6.49 5.68
CA VAL A 124 11.11 -7.11 7.01
C VAL A 124 10.42 -6.21 8.05
N ALA A 125 10.75 -4.92 8.08
CA ALA A 125 10.16 -3.99 9.04
C ALA A 125 8.64 -3.80 8.81
N GLY A 126 8.18 -3.85 7.55
CA GLY A 126 6.76 -3.79 7.22
C GLY A 126 6.00 -5.05 7.62
N ILE A 127 6.57 -6.25 7.39
CA ILE A 127 6.00 -7.51 7.88
C ILE A 127 5.80 -7.44 9.39
N VAL A 128 6.85 -7.03 10.11
CA VAL A 128 6.81 -6.94 11.58
C VAL A 128 5.77 -5.92 12.03
N ALA A 129 5.73 -4.72 11.46
CA ALA A 129 4.78 -3.69 11.85
C ALA A 129 3.32 -4.13 11.61
N ILE A 130 3.00 -4.52 10.36
CA ILE A 130 1.62 -4.87 9.98
C ILE A 130 1.19 -6.16 10.69
N GLY A 131 2.02 -7.19 10.67
CA GLY A 131 1.72 -8.48 11.32
C GLY A 131 1.56 -8.38 12.83
N SER A 132 2.25 -7.45 13.51
CA SER A 132 2.07 -7.21 14.94
C SER A 132 0.80 -6.42 15.30
N GLY A 133 0.05 -5.92 14.30
CA GLY A 133 -1.26 -5.29 14.51
C GLY A 133 -1.33 -3.79 14.22
N PHE A 134 -0.35 -3.19 13.55
CA PHE A 134 -0.54 -1.84 13.03
C PHE A 134 -1.56 -1.88 11.88
N PRO A 135 -2.65 -1.09 11.92
CA PRO A 135 -3.68 -1.09 10.89
C PRO A 135 -3.20 -0.31 9.65
N LEU A 136 -2.22 -0.88 8.96
CA LEU A 136 -1.59 -0.33 7.77
C LEU A 136 -1.64 -1.35 6.63
N GLY A 137 -1.68 -0.85 5.41
CA GLY A 137 -1.74 -1.67 4.21
C GLY A 137 -0.37 -1.95 3.58
N PRO A 138 -0.31 -2.97 2.71
CA PRO A 138 0.93 -3.38 2.03
C PRO A 138 1.30 -2.49 0.83
N GLU A 139 0.43 -1.62 0.34
CA GLU A 139 0.58 -0.88 -0.92
C GLU A 139 1.79 0.05 -0.93
N GLY A 140 2.00 0.83 0.13
CA GLY A 140 3.13 1.74 0.24
C GLY A 140 4.47 1.03 0.21
N PRO A 141 4.67 0.02 1.08
CA PRO A 141 5.85 -0.83 1.04
C PRO A 141 6.09 -1.50 -0.31
N SER A 142 5.05 -2.05 -0.97
CA SER A 142 5.20 -2.74 -2.26
C SER A 142 5.71 -1.81 -3.36
N VAL A 143 5.20 -0.58 -3.42
CA VAL A 143 5.70 0.46 -4.35
C VAL A 143 7.19 0.73 -4.10
N GLN A 144 7.60 0.88 -2.84
CA GLN A 144 8.99 1.17 -2.51
C GLN A 144 9.92 -0.02 -2.77
N MET A 145 9.49 -1.24 -2.46
CA MET A 145 10.25 -2.46 -2.72
C MET A 145 10.46 -2.69 -4.22
N GLY A 146 9.38 -2.64 -5.01
CA GLY A 146 9.45 -2.78 -6.46
C GLY A 146 10.31 -1.69 -7.11
N GLY A 147 10.17 -0.44 -6.65
CA GLY A 147 11.02 0.68 -7.07
C GLY A 147 12.50 0.50 -6.69
N SER A 148 12.80 -0.05 -5.51
CA SER A 148 14.16 -0.34 -5.04
C SER A 148 14.83 -1.43 -5.88
N VAL A 149 14.09 -2.50 -6.20
CA VAL A 149 14.55 -3.55 -7.12
C VAL A 149 14.86 -2.96 -8.49
N ALA A 150 13.93 -2.19 -9.05
CA ALA A 150 14.08 -1.53 -10.35
C ALA A 150 15.31 -0.61 -10.41
N TRP A 151 15.51 0.18 -9.36
CA TRP A 151 16.66 1.05 -9.24
C TRP A 151 17.97 0.27 -9.24
N GLN A 152 18.02 -0.84 -8.49
CA GLN A 152 19.20 -1.69 -8.39
C GLN A 152 19.52 -2.37 -9.73
N MET A 153 18.50 -2.90 -10.41
CA MET A 153 18.66 -3.53 -11.74
C MET A 153 19.17 -2.51 -12.75
N ALA A 154 18.57 -1.32 -12.80
CA ALA A 154 19.01 -0.26 -13.71
C ALA A 154 20.45 0.22 -13.42
N ARG A 155 20.86 0.17 -12.16
CA ARG A 155 22.25 0.50 -11.75
C ARG A 155 23.24 -0.56 -12.19
N TRP A 156 22.96 -1.84 -11.96
CA TRP A 156 23.81 -2.96 -12.38
C TRP A 156 23.98 -3.02 -13.90
N LEU A 157 22.91 -2.76 -14.63
CA LEU A 157 22.92 -2.73 -16.10
C LEU A 157 23.50 -1.42 -16.67
N LYS A 158 23.96 -0.50 -15.82
CA LYS A 158 24.51 0.82 -16.21
C LYS A 158 23.59 1.59 -17.14
N ALA A 159 22.29 1.56 -16.83
CA ALA A 159 21.26 2.23 -17.63
C ALA A 159 21.32 3.77 -17.48
N PRO A 160 20.96 4.54 -18.53
CA PRO A 160 20.90 5.99 -18.47
C PRO A 160 19.94 6.51 -17.39
N VAL A 161 20.24 7.68 -16.83
CA VAL A 161 19.42 8.29 -15.74
C VAL A 161 17.96 8.47 -16.14
N ALA A 162 17.69 8.85 -17.40
CA ALA A 162 16.33 9.00 -17.91
C ALA A 162 15.54 7.67 -17.87
N PHE A 163 16.18 6.56 -18.22
CA PHE A 163 15.56 5.24 -18.16
C PHE A 163 15.38 4.77 -16.71
N ARG A 164 16.32 5.07 -15.80
CA ARG A 164 16.21 4.70 -14.37
C ARG A 164 14.93 5.24 -13.74
N ARG A 165 14.52 6.46 -14.10
CA ARG A 165 13.26 7.03 -13.57
C ARG A 165 12.04 6.28 -14.06
N VAL A 166 12.00 5.92 -15.33
CA VAL A 166 10.89 5.17 -15.91
C VAL A 166 10.79 3.79 -15.29
N ILE A 167 11.93 3.06 -15.19
CA ILE A 167 11.92 1.71 -14.65
C ILE A 167 11.63 1.68 -13.14
N VAL A 168 12.06 2.69 -12.37
CA VAL A 168 11.70 2.80 -10.93
C VAL A 168 10.21 3.00 -10.75
N ALA A 169 9.58 3.84 -11.57
CA ALA A 169 8.13 3.99 -11.52
C ALA A 169 7.39 2.72 -11.98
N ALA A 170 7.89 2.06 -13.06
CA ALA A 170 7.36 0.77 -13.51
C ALA A 170 7.50 -0.30 -12.41
N GLY A 171 8.64 -0.33 -11.71
CA GLY A 171 8.85 -1.22 -10.56
C GLY A 171 7.90 -0.93 -9.39
N GLY A 172 7.59 0.36 -9.14
CA GLY A 172 6.57 0.74 -8.16
C GLY A 172 5.18 0.20 -8.52
N GLY A 173 4.76 0.35 -9.80
CA GLY A 173 3.53 -0.24 -10.31
C GLY A 173 3.54 -1.77 -10.30
N ALA A 174 4.68 -2.39 -10.62
CA ALA A 174 4.88 -3.84 -10.55
C ALA A 174 4.73 -4.38 -9.12
N GLY A 175 5.17 -3.60 -8.12
CA GLY A 175 4.95 -3.94 -6.71
C GLY A 175 3.48 -3.97 -6.33
N ILE A 176 2.67 -3.01 -6.82
CA ILE A 176 1.21 -3.02 -6.66
C ILE A 176 0.59 -4.22 -7.39
N ALA A 177 0.96 -4.43 -8.66
CA ALA A 177 0.46 -5.55 -9.46
C ALA A 177 0.64 -6.89 -8.73
N ALA A 178 1.86 -7.15 -8.24
CA ALA A 178 2.19 -8.41 -7.56
C ALA A 178 1.49 -8.60 -6.20
N VAL A 179 1.23 -7.51 -5.46
CA VAL A 179 0.59 -7.61 -4.13
C VAL A 179 -0.93 -7.74 -4.25
N PHE A 180 -1.55 -7.05 -5.20
CA PHE A 180 -3.00 -6.99 -5.34
C PHE A 180 -3.56 -7.82 -6.48
N SER A 181 -2.71 -8.59 -7.21
CA SER A 181 -3.10 -9.31 -8.45
C SER A 181 -3.86 -8.38 -9.41
N ALA A 182 -3.36 -7.16 -9.55
CA ALA A 182 -4.00 -6.07 -10.28
C ALA A 182 -3.02 -5.38 -11.26
N PRO A 183 -2.64 -6.05 -12.36
CA PRO A 183 -1.63 -5.53 -13.30
C PRO A 183 -2.07 -4.22 -13.97
N ILE A 184 -3.37 -4.08 -14.28
CA ILE A 184 -3.94 -2.83 -14.82
C ILE A 184 -3.89 -1.73 -13.76
N GLY A 185 -4.27 -2.01 -12.52
CA GLY A 185 -4.19 -1.06 -11.41
C GLY A 185 -2.77 -0.57 -11.17
N GLY A 186 -1.79 -1.48 -11.14
CA GLY A 186 -0.37 -1.15 -11.04
C GLY A 186 0.14 -0.31 -12.22
N PHE A 187 -0.31 -0.60 -13.44
CA PHE A 187 -0.01 0.18 -14.64
C PHE A 187 -0.56 1.60 -14.54
N VAL A 188 -1.84 1.76 -14.25
CA VAL A 188 -2.50 3.07 -14.12
C VAL A 188 -1.84 3.89 -13.04
N TYR A 189 -1.61 3.31 -11.85
CA TYR A 189 -0.92 3.96 -10.75
C TYR A 189 0.47 4.48 -11.15
N ALA A 190 1.29 3.66 -11.83
CA ALA A 190 2.62 4.08 -12.25
C ALA A 190 2.58 5.21 -13.28
N VAL A 191 1.59 5.23 -14.17
CA VAL A 191 1.46 6.24 -15.23
C VAL A 191 0.90 7.54 -14.67
N GLU A 192 -0.16 7.48 -13.89
CA GLU A 192 -0.90 8.64 -13.40
C GLU A 192 -0.23 9.25 -12.16
N GLU A 193 0.10 8.44 -11.16
CA GLU A 193 0.61 8.96 -9.89
C GLU A 193 2.12 9.16 -9.90
N LEU A 194 2.89 8.24 -10.49
CA LEU A 194 4.35 8.30 -10.41
C LEU A 194 4.98 9.06 -11.58
N LEU A 195 4.55 8.83 -12.81
CA LEU A 195 5.21 9.37 -14.01
C LEU A 195 4.56 10.63 -14.57
N HIS A 196 3.25 10.75 -14.44
CA HIS A 196 2.45 11.81 -15.06
C HIS A 196 2.77 11.93 -16.57
N SER A 197 2.85 10.79 -17.28
CA SER A 197 3.32 10.73 -18.66
C SER A 197 2.58 9.68 -19.46
N ALA A 198 1.98 10.09 -20.58
CA ALA A 198 1.25 9.22 -21.51
C ALA A 198 2.05 8.89 -22.77
N ARG A 199 3.40 8.88 -22.73
CA ARG A 199 4.22 8.56 -23.89
C ARG A 199 4.14 7.07 -24.24
N PRO A 200 3.87 6.68 -25.51
CA PRO A 200 3.64 5.27 -25.87
C PRO A 200 4.77 4.32 -25.44
N VAL A 201 6.02 4.72 -25.59
CA VAL A 201 7.18 3.91 -25.18
C VAL A 201 7.20 3.72 -23.66
N VAL A 202 6.87 4.74 -22.88
CA VAL A 202 6.82 4.66 -21.42
C VAL A 202 5.67 3.76 -20.97
N LEU A 203 4.49 3.93 -21.60
CA LEU A 203 3.33 3.08 -21.33
C LEU A 203 3.65 1.60 -21.61
N LEU A 204 4.30 1.30 -22.74
CA LEU A 204 4.71 -0.06 -23.08
C LEU A 204 5.67 -0.65 -22.04
N LEU A 205 6.66 0.12 -21.58
CA LEU A 205 7.61 -0.37 -20.56
C LEU A 205 6.92 -0.66 -19.23
N VAL A 206 5.98 0.21 -18.82
CA VAL A 206 5.23 0.03 -17.57
C VAL A 206 4.29 -1.17 -17.66
N ILE A 207 3.47 -1.27 -18.73
CA ILE A 207 2.52 -2.37 -18.87
C ILE A 207 3.21 -3.73 -18.91
N VAL A 208 4.31 -3.85 -19.66
CA VAL A 208 5.09 -5.10 -19.70
C VAL A 208 5.63 -5.46 -18.32
N THR A 209 6.13 -4.48 -17.55
CA THR A 209 6.69 -4.76 -16.22
C THR A 209 5.62 -5.18 -15.21
N THR A 210 4.44 -4.54 -15.24
CA THR A 210 3.34 -4.82 -14.30
C THR A 210 2.71 -6.19 -14.57
N PHE A 211 2.41 -6.51 -15.83
CA PHE A 211 1.87 -7.83 -16.20
C PHE A 211 2.87 -8.96 -15.99
N TRP A 212 4.17 -8.70 -16.23
CA TRP A 212 5.22 -9.68 -15.95
C TRP A 212 5.37 -9.95 -14.45
N ALA A 213 5.25 -8.91 -13.62
CA ALA A 213 5.29 -9.07 -12.16
C ALA A 213 4.10 -9.86 -11.63
N ASP A 214 2.91 -9.58 -12.14
CA ASP A 214 1.68 -10.29 -11.81
C ASP A 214 1.78 -11.79 -12.17
N ALA A 215 2.15 -12.09 -13.41
CA ALA A 215 2.35 -13.47 -13.86
C ALA A 215 3.38 -14.24 -13.00
N TRP A 216 4.47 -13.61 -12.58
CA TRP A 216 5.43 -14.24 -11.67
C TRP A 216 4.90 -14.36 -10.25
N ALA A 217 4.07 -13.43 -9.78
CA ALA A 217 3.43 -13.55 -8.47
C ALA A 217 2.51 -14.77 -8.41
N ASP A 218 1.75 -15.05 -9.49
CA ASP A 218 0.94 -16.24 -9.62
C ASP A 218 1.79 -17.53 -9.63
N VAL A 219 2.86 -17.57 -10.43
CA VAL A 219 3.77 -18.72 -10.48
C VAL A 219 4.41 -19.00 -9.13
N LEU A 220 4.86 -17.97 -8.41
CA LEU A 220 5.45 -18.10 -7.08
C LEU A 220 4.40 -18.54 -6.05
N GLY A 221 3.16 -18.09 -6.18
CA GLY A 221 2.02 -18.54 -5.38
C GLY A 221 1.74 -20.03 -5.56
N LEU A 222 1.68 -20.50 -6.83
CA LEU A 222 1.51 -21.93 -7.17
C LEU A 222 2.69 -22.79 -6.69
N ALA A 223 3.90 -22.23 -6.61
CA ALA A 223 5.08 -22.92 -6.07
C ALA A 223 5.08 -23.01 -4.54
N GLY A 224 3.99 -22.60 -3.84
CA GLY A 224 3.85 -22.72 -2.41
C GLY A 224 4.55 -21.62 -1.58
N LEU A 225 5.05 -20.57 -2.24
CA LEU A 225 5.62 -19.41 -1.54
C LEU A 225 4.53 -18.48 -0.97
N SER A 226 3.28 -18.63 -1.42
CA SER A 226 2.12 -17.98 -0.80
C SER A 226 1.40 -19.02 0.06
N PRO A 227 1.01 -18.72 1.30
CA PRO A 227 0.20 -19.62 2.12
C PRO A 227 -1.11 -19.91 1.39
N SER A 228 -1.42 -21.19 1.15
CA SER A 228 -2.68 -21.62 0.54
C SER A 228 -3.85 -21.05 1.35
N GLY A 229 -4.77 -20.38 0.68
CA GLY A 229 -5.89 -19.69 1.34
C GLY A 229 -5.54 -18.27 1.83
N SER A 230 -4.60 -17.58 1.16
CA SER A 230 -4.29 -16.19 1.48
C SER A 230 -5.43 -15.28 1.01
N GLY A 231 -6.36 -14.98 1.92
CA GLY A 231 -7.40 -13.97 1.75
C GLY A 231 -6.88 -12.53 1.57
N LEU A 232 -5.56 -12.33 1.41
CA LEU A 232 -4.97 -11.12 0.83
C LEU A 232 -5.03 -11.09 -0.70
N ASP A 233 -5.77 -12.00 -1.33
CA ASP A 233 -6.30 -11.71 -2.64
C ASP A 233 -7.29 -10.55 -2.47
N ALA A 234 -6.78 -9.34 -2.68
CA ALA A 234 -7.64 -8.17 -2.82
C ALA A 234 -8.67 -8.38 -3.95
N THR A 235 -8.41 -9.36 -4.82
CA THR A 235 -9.38 -9.91 -5.76
C THR A 235 -10.40 -10.84 -5.10
N GLN A 236 -10.10 -11.54 -3.99
CA GLN A 236 -11.11 -12.31 -3.25
C GLN A 236 -11.89 -11.43 -2.28
N GLY A 237 -11.27 -10.45 -1.63
CA GLY A 237 -12.00 -9.46 -0.82
C GLY A 237 -12.83 -8.46 -1.65
N PHE A 238 -12.56 -8.35 -2.98
CA PHE A 238 -13.34 -7.60 -3.97
C PHE A 238 -13.84 -8.45 -5.16
N GLN A 239 -13.54 -9.73 -5.22
CA GLN A 239 -14.43 -10.65 -5.89
C GLN A 239 -15.65 -10.77 -4.96
N LEU A 240 -16.55 -9.82 -5.13
CA LEU A 240 -17.96 -10.14 -5.05
C LEU A 240 -18.09 -11.49 -5.75
N GLU A 241 -18.24 -12.57 -4.97
CA GLU A 241 -18.62 -13.84 -5.55
C GLU A 241 -19.84 -13.53 -6.39
N ARG A 242 -19.67 -13.61 -7.69
CA ARG A 242 -20.69 -13.24 -8.69
C ARG A 242 -21.90 -14.15 -8.63
N GLU A 243 -22.02 -14.95 -7.58
CA GLU A 243 -23.15 -15.87 -7.43
C GLU A 243 -24.45 -15.15 -7.05
N TYR A 244 -24.40 -13.94 -6.53
CA TYR A 244 -25.58 -13.15 -6.20
C TYR A 244 -25.40 -11.65 -6.46
N THR A 245 -25.17 -11.27 -7.70
CA THR A 245 -25.67 -9.96 -8.13
C THR A 245 -27.07 -10.18 -8.67
N PRO A 246 -28.16 -9.96 -7.89
CA PRO A 246 -29.43 -9.68 -8.51
C PRO A 246 -29.15 -8.56 -9.49
N LEU A 247 -29.72 -8.66 -10.70
CA LEU A 247 -29.70 -7.56 -11.68
C LEU A 247 -30.15 -6.32 -10.93
N VAL A 248 -29.19 -5.49 -10.49
CA VAL A 248 -29.50 -4.24 -9.78
C VAL A 248 -30.19 -3.36 -10.79
N ASN A 249 -31.50 -3.32 -10.74
CA ASN A 249 -32.29 -2.39 -11.52
C ASN A 249 -32.02 -1.00 -10.95
N PHE A 250 -31.09 -0.29 -11.57
CA PHE A 250 -30.74 1.07 -11.21
C PHE A 250 -31.92 1.99 -11.53
N LEU A 251 -32.54 2.49 -10.49
CA LEU A 251 -33.64 3.46 -10.60
C LEU A 251 -33.09 4.89 -10.59
N PRO A 252 -33.75 5.86 -11.27
CA PRO A 252 -33.30 7.26 -11.22
C PRO A 252 -33.21 7.85 -9.82
N ILE A 253 -33.99 7.33 -8.86
CA ILE A 253 -33.94 7.75 -7.45
C ILE A 253 -32.62 7.36 -6.78
N ASP A 254 -32.00 6.25 -7.21
CA ASP A 254 -30.72 5.79 -6.66
C ASP A 254 -29.60 6.80 -6.93
N LEU A 255 -29.71 7.57 -8.00
CA LEU A 255 -28.76 8.65 -8.30
C LEU A 255 -28.76 9.71 -7.20
N GLY A 256 -29.94 10.04 -6.62
CA GLY A 256 -30.04 10.97 -5.48
C GLY A 256 -29.31 10.47 -4.25
N TYR A 257 -29.46 9.17 -3.93
CA TYR A 257 -28.75 8.53 -2.80
C TYR A 257 -27.23 8.47 -3.05
N LEU A 258 -26.82 8.14 -4.28
CA LEU A 258 -25.40 8.10 -4.65
C LEU A 258 -24.73 9.48 -4.59
N ILE A 259 -25.42 10.53 -5.02
CA ILE A 259 -24.92 11.91 -4.89
C ILE A 259 -24.79 12.28 -3.40
N GLY A 260 -25.80 11.97 -2.59
CA GLY A 260 -25.75 12.19 -1.14
C GLY A 260 -24.58 11.46 -0.48
N LEU A 261 -24.42 10.17 -0.79
CA LEU A 261 -23.28 9.36 -0.32
C LEU A 261 -21.95 9.97 -0.76
N GLY A 262 -21.83 10.40 -2.02
CA GLY A 262 -20.62 11.04 -2.55
C GLY A 262 -20.25 12.30 -1.79
N VAL A 263 -21.23 13.13 -1.41
CA VAL A 263 -20.99 14.32 -0.58
C VAL A 263 -20.50 13.94 0.82
N VAL A 264 -21.18 12.97 1.46
CA VAL A 264 -20.77 12.48 2.81
C VAL A 264 -19.35 11.92 2.80
N VAL A 265 -19.06 11.01 1.86
CA VAL A 265 -17.73 10.41 1.72
C VAL A 265 -16.67 11.48 1.41
N GLY A 266 -16.98 12.45 0.55
CA GLY A 266 -16.06 13.54 0.23
C GLY A 266 -15.70 14.39 1.45
N LEU A 267 -16.68 14.74 2.30
CA LEU A 267 -16.46 15.48 3.55
C LEU A 267 -15.65 14.65 4.55
N LEU A 268 -15.99 13.37 4.70
CA LEU A 268 -15.26 12.46 5.60
C LEU A 268 -13.83 12.23 5.12
N ALA A 269 -13.58 12.10 3.82
CA ALA A 269 -12.25 11.96 3.24
C ALA A 269 -11.38 13.20 3.51
N GLU A 270 -11.93 14.41 3.34
CA GLU A 270 -11.21 15.65 3.67
C GLU A 270 -10.89 15.73 5.17
N LEU A 271 -11.85 15.39 6.04
CA LEU A 271 -11.64 15.35 7.48
C LEU A 271 -10.54 14.33 7.83
N TYR A 272 -10.57 13.14 7.23
CA TYR A 272 -9.56 12.10 7.42
C TYR A 272 -8.17 12.57 6.99
N CYS A 273 -8.04 13.16 5.81
CA CYS A 273 -6.77 13.70 5.32
C CYS A 273 -6.20 14.75 6.29
N ARG A 274 -7.02 15.67 6.75
CA ARG A 274 -6.61 16.70 7.76
C ARG A 274 -6.19 16.06 9.08
N TYR A 275 -6.94 15.06 9.54
CA TYR A 275 -6.65 14.33 10.77
C TYR A 275 -5.30 13.59 10.67
N VAL A 276 -5.07 12.80 9.62
CA VAL A 276 -3.82 12.06 9.42
C VAL A 276 -2.62 13.00 9.36
N LEU A 277 -2.72 14.10 8.60
CA LEU A 277 -1.67 15.12 8.52
C LEU A 277 -1.41 15.81 9.87
N ALA A 278 -2.46 16.09 10.63
CA ALA A 278 -2.32 16.66 11.97
C ALA A 278 -1.63 15.68 12.93
N MET A 279 -2.00 14.41 12.89
CA MET A 279 -1.38 13.36 13.70
C MET A 279 0.11 13.15 13.35
N GLN A 280 0.46 13.16 12.06
CA GLN A 280 1.86 13.08 11.63
C GLN A 280 2.66 14.29 12.15
N ARG A 281 2.14 15.52 12.01
CA ARG A 281 2.80 16.75 12.52
C ARG A 281 2.98 16.71 14.04
N LYS A 282 1.97 16.23 14.79
CA LYS A 282 2.07 16.06 16.24
C LYS A 282 3.11 15.01 16.60
N GLY A 283 3.12 13.88 15.90
CA GLY A 283 4.13 12.83 16.09
C GLY A 283 5.56 13.35 15.86
N ASP A 284 5.78 14.12 14.81
CA ASP A 284 7.07 14.74 14.53
C ASP A 284 7.45 15.79 15.61
N ALA A 285 6.48 16.58 16.08
CA ALA A 285 6.71 17.60 17.11
C ALA A 285 7.01 17.00 18.49
N TRP A 286 6.34 15.91 18.89
CA TRP A 286 6.47 15.32 20.22
C TRP A 286 7.70 14.40 20.33
N PHE A 287 8.02 13.67 19.29
CA PHE A 287 9.06 12.64 19.32
C PHE A 287 10.34 13.05 18.59
N GLY A 288 10.29 14.04 17.69
CA GLY A 288 11.44 14.43 16.87
C GLY A 288 12.07 13.21 16.16
N ASP A 289 13.36 13.02 16.37
CA ASP A 289 14.11 11.91 15.76
C ASP A 289 13.96 10.56 16.47
N ARG A 290 13.17 10.49 17.55
CA ARG A 290 13.00 9.26 18.36
C ARG A 290 11.98 8.29 17.73
N LEU A 291 12.23 7.87 16.51
CA LEU A 291 11.33 7.01 15.73
C LEU A 291 10.98 5.71 16.47
N VAL A 292 11.97 5.05 17.09
CA VAL A 292 11.75 3.78 17.82
C VAL A 292 10.76 3.97 18.96
N LEU A 293 10.94 5.00 19.80
CA LEU A 293 10.03 5.29 20.91
C LEU A 293 8.62 5.60 20.42
N ARG A 294 8.51 6.36 19.35
CA ARG A 294 7.25 6.71 18.69
C ARG A 294 6.51 5.47 18.19
N MET A 295 7.19 4.53 17.56
CA MET A 295 6.61 3.28 17.09
C MET A 295 6.21 2.35 18.25
N VAL A 296 7.03 2.24 19.30
CA VAL A 296 6.73 1.44 20.49
C VAL A 296 5.47 1.94 21.18
N LEU A 297 5.40 3.24 21.46
CA LEU A 297 4.23 3.83 22.12
C LEU A 297 2.98 3.75 21.27
N SER A 298 3.10 4.01 19.97
CA SER A 298 1.96 3.87 19.05
C SER A 298 1.47 2.42 18.99
N GLY A 299 2.37 1.45 18.95
CA GLY A 299 2.02 0.01 18.96
C GLY A 299 1.34 -0.41 20.27
N ALA A 300 1.86 0.05 21.40
CA ALA A 300 1.24 -0.20 22.71
C ALA A 300 -0.17 0.38 22.80
N VAL A 301 -0.37 1.63 22.37
CA VAL A 301 -1.68 2.30 22.36
C VAL A 301 -2.65 1.60 21.41
N LEU A 302 -2.22 1.29 20.18
CA LEU A 302 -3.04 0.54 19.22
C LEU A 302 -3.45 -0.82 19.78
N GLY A 303 -2.50 -1.57 20.33
CA GLY A 303 -2.79 -2.86 20.98
C GLY A 303 -3.75 -2.73 22.15
N SER A 304 -3.66 -1.66 22.96
CA SER A 304 -4.59 -1.41 24.06
C SER A 304 -6.00 -1.07 23.57
N VAL A 305 -6.12 -0.29 22.51
CA VAL A 305 -7.40 0.02 21.87
C VAL A 305 -8.03 -1.26 21.34
N TYR A 306 -7.31 -2.06 20.57
CA TYR A 306 -7.85 -3.31 20.02
C TYR A 306 -8.18 -4.33 21.12
N ALA A 307 -7.41 -4.40 22.20
CA ALA A 307 -7.69 -5.28 23.34
C ALA A 307 -8.99 -4.93 24.09
N SER A 308 -9.48 -3.71 23.97
CA SER A 308 -10.74 -3.26 24.57
C SER A 308 -11.96 -3.45 23.66
N LEU A 309 -11.75 -3.91 22.43
CA LEU A 309 -12.78 -4.10 21.40
C LEU A 309 -13.15 -5.59 21.27
N PRO A 310 -14.31 -5.90 20.67
CA PRO A 310 -14.70 -7.26 20.32
C PRO A 310 -13.65 -7.98 19.45
N GLU A 311 -13.68 -9.32 19.47
CA GLU A 311 -12.66 -10.16 18.81
C GLU A 311 -12.57 -9.92 17.29
N GLU A 312 -13.66 -9.53 16.64
CA GLU A 312 -13.73 -9.22 15.23
C GLU A 312 -12.75 -8.10 14.84
N PHE A 313 -12.48 -7.16 15.75
CA PHE A 313 -11.52 -6.07 15.54
C PHE A 313 -10.05 -6.52 15.69
N HIS A 314 -9.78 -7.68 16.21
CA HIS A 314 -8.41 -8.18 16.35
C HIS A 314 -7.78 -8.57 15.01
N ASN A 315 -8.61 -8.83 13.99
CA ASN A 315 -8.16 -9.18 12.65
C ASN A 315 -8.69 -8.19 11.61
N LEU A 316 -7.82 -7.28 11.14
CA LEU A 316 -8.20 -6.28 10.14
C LEU A 316 -8.66 -6.92 8.81
N GLU A 317 -8.05 -8.04 8.42
CA GLU A 317 -8.42 -8.77 7.20
C GLU A 317 -9.83 -9.38 7.33
N GLY A 318 -10.12 -10.07 8.43
CA GLY A 318 -11.45 -10.60 8.70
C GLY A 318 -12.51 -9.51 8.78
N LEU A 319 -12.19 -8.38 9.41
CA LEU A 319 -13.09 -7.22 9.49
C LEU A 319 -13.41 -6.64 8.10
N GLN A 320 -12.42 -6.61 7.21
CA GLN A 320 -12.63 -6.16 5.83
C GLN A 320 -13.52 -7.11 5.05
N HIS A 321 -13.39 -8.43 5.22
CA HIS A 321 -14.28 -9.41 4.60
C HIS A 321 -15.71 -9.22 5.08
N LEU A 322 -15.95 -9.12 6.39
CA LEU A 322 -17.28 -8.86 6.95
C LEU A 322 -17.96 -7.62 6.36
N ILE A 323 -17.17 -6.56 6.12
CA ILE A 323 -17.68 -5.33 5.49
C ILE A 323 -17.93 -5.53 4.00
N ALA A 324 -17.01 -6.20 3.29
CA ALA A 324 -17.10 -6.38 1.84
C ALA A 324 -18.24 -7.34 1.45
N ASP A 325 -18.47 -8.37 2.23
CA ASP A 325 -19.52 -9.37 2.02
C ASP A 325 -20.92 -8.88 2.47
N GLY A 326 -20.96 -7.70 3.12
CA GLY A 326 -22.22 -7.11 3.62
C GLY A 326 -22.79 -7.82 4.84
N GLU A 327 -21.99 -8.65 5.54
CA GLU A 327 -22.41 -9.39 6.72
C GLU A 327 -22.39 -8.57 8.02
N ALA A 328 -21.72 -7.41 8.02
CA ALA A 328 -21.66 -6.54 9.17
C ALA A 328 -22.96 -5.75 9.34
N ASP A 329 -23.52 -5.73 10.54
CA ASP A 329 -24.65 -4.87 10.90
C ASP A 329 -24.26 -3.39 11.01
N ILE A 330 -25.24 -2.51 11.15
CA ILE A 330 -25.01 -1.04 11.24
C ILE A 330 -24.05 -0.66 12.39
N PRO A 331 -24.24 -1.15 13.64
CA PRO A 331 -23.31 -0.89 14.74
C PRO A 331 -21.88 -1.33 14.45
N MET A 332 -21.70 -2.49 13.84
CA MET A 332 -20.39 -3.03 13.46
C MET A 332 -19.74 -2.18 12.35
N ALA A 333 -20.50 -1.81 11.32
CA ALA A 333 -20.00 -0.95 10.24
C ALA A 333 -19.56 0.42 10.75
N LEU A 334 -20.39 1.09 11.57
CA LEU A 334 -20.05 2.36 12.18
C LEU A 334 -18.89 2.26 13.19
N GLY A 335 -18.87 1.20 13.99
CA GLY A 335 -17.76 0.89 14.91
C GLY A 335 -16.45 0.71 14.15
N THR A 336 -16.47 -0.07 13.05
CA THR A 336 -15.33 -0.26 12.16
C THR A 336 -14.83 1.07 11.61
N PHE A 337 -15.74 1.92 11.12
CA PHE A 337 -15.37 3.22 10.62
C PHE A 337 -14.67 4.06 11.70
N ILE A 338 -15.25 4.19 12.88
CA ILE A 338 -14.70 5.03 13.97
C ILE A 338 -13.33 4.49 14.40
N VAL A 339 -13.23 3.18 14.66
CA VAL A 339 -11.99 2.55 15.13
C VAL A 339 -10.87 2.72 14.11
N LEU A 340 -11.14 2.39 12.84
CA LEU A 340 -10.11 2.50 11.79
C LEU A 340 -9.77 3.96 11.49
N PHE A 341 -10.73 4.88 11.51
CA PHE A 341 -10.46 6.30 11.30
C PHE A 341 -9.39 6.82 12.26
N PHE A 342 -9.50 6.52 13.55
CA PHE A 342 -8.55 7.00 14.54
C PHE A 342 -7.28 6.16 14.62
N SER A 343 -7.37 4.84 14.56
CA SER A 343 -6.22 3.94 14.68
C SER A 343 -5.25 4.04 13.51
N THR A 344 -5.76 4.21 12.28
CA THR A 344 -4.91 4.38 11.08
C THR A 344 -4.14 5.71 11.09
N GLY A 345 -4.76 6.79 11.61
CA GLY A 345 -4.07 8.06 11.80
C GLY A 345 -2.93 7.96 12.81
N LEU A 346 -3.14 7.25 13.92
CA LEU A 346 -2.08 6.97 14.90
C LEU A 346 -0.97 6.08 14.30
N ALA A 347 -1.35 5.03 13.56
CA ALA A 347 -0.41 4.16 12.87
C ALA A 347 0.42 4.93 11.83
N ALA A 348 -0.20 5.79 11.01
CA ALA A 348 0.51 6.66 10.07
C ALA A 348 1.44 7.65 10.79
N ALA A 349 1.00 8.19 11.92
CA ALA A 349 1.80 9.08 12.75
C ALA A 349 2.99 8.38 13.40
N SER A 350 2.96 7.08 13.61
CA SER A 350 4.07 6.33 14.21
C SER A 350 5.33 6.30 13.34
N GLY A 351 5.20 6.48 12.01
CA GLY A 351 6.28 6.31 11.05
C GLY A 351 6.56 4.84 10.69
N ALA A 352 5.69 3.92 11.10
CA ALA A 352 5.78 2.50 10.76
C ALA A 352 5.71 2.28 9.23
N PRO A 353 6.45 1.30 8.70
CA PRO A 353 6.39 0.94 7.29
C PRO A 353 5.02 0.35 6.92
N GLY A 354 4.21 1.11 6.20
CA GLY A 354 2.89 0.69 5.75
C GLY A 354 2.16 1.79 5.00
N GLY A 355 1.10 1.43 4.29
CA GLY A 355 0.25 2.33 3.54
C GLY A 355 -1.10 2.56 4.22
N LEU A 356 -1.90 3.47 3.67
CA LEU A 356 -3.24 3.80 4.17
C LEU A 356 -4.34 3.39 3.20
N PHE A 357 -4.00 2.95 1.99
CA PHE A 357 -4.98 2.63 0.96
C PHE A 357 -5.89 1.46 1.39
N TYR A 358 -5.29 0.36 1.85
CA TYR A 358 -6.02 -0.82 2.29
C TYR A 358 -7.00 -0.52 3.45
N PRO A 359 -6.60 0.14 4.54
CA PRO A 359 -7.55 0.57 5.57
C PRO A 359 -8.61 1.56 5.07
N MET A 360 -8.27 2.45 4.11
CA MET A 360 -9.22 3.40 3.54
C MET A 360 -10.31 2.72 2.72
N LEU A 361 -10.02 1.60 2.06
CA LEU A 361 -11.03 0.78 1.40
C LEU A 361 -12.06 0.24 2.40
N THR A 362 -11.58 -0.27 3.55
CA THR A 362 -12.47 -0.74 4.62
C THR A 362 -13.30 0.41 5.21
N LEU A 363 -12.71 1.59 5.41
CA LEU A 363 -13.43 2.79 5.84
C LEU A 363 -14.55 3.18 4.85
N GLY A 364 -14.24 3.19 3.56
CA GLY A 364 -15.22 3.48 2.50
C GLY A 364 -16.33 2.45 2.44
N GLY A 365 -15.98 1.16 2.51
CA GLY A 365 -16.93 0.06 2.56
C GLY A 365 -17.87 0.14 3.77
N ALA A 366 -17.32 0.42 4.96
CA ALA A 366 -18.10 0.53 6.19
C ALA A 366 -19.16 1.65 6.13
N ILE A 367 -18.79 2.82 5.63
CA ILE A 367 -19.75 3.93 5.40
C ILE A 367 -20.75 3.59 4.31
N GLY A 368 -20.30 2.99 3.20
CA GLY A 368 -21.18 2.57 2.13
C GLY A 368 -22.24 1.58 2.60
N LEU A 369 -21.82 0.56 3.37
CA LEU A 369 -22.71 -0.44 3.95
C LEU A 369 -23.71 0.19 4.94
N ALA A 370 -23.25 1.02 5.87
CA ALA A 370 -24.13 1.73 6.82
C ALA A 370 -25.15 2.62 6.11
N CYS A 371 -24.75 3.33 5.05
CA CYS A 371 -25.68 4.15 4.25
C CYS A 371 -26.66 3.27 3.45
N GLY A 372 -26.21 2.12 2.93
CA GLY A 372 -27.08 1.17 2.23
C GLY A 372 -28.23 0.68 3.12
N TYR A 373 -27.93 0.22 4.31
CA TYR A 373 -28.96 -0.18 5.31
C TYR A 373 -29.90 0.97 5.69
N TRP A 374 -29.37 2.20 5.75
CA TRP A 374 -30.22 3.36 6.03
C TRP A 374 -31.21 3.63 4.90
N VAL A 375 -30.81 3.50 3.66
CA VAL A 375 -31.67 3.65 2.49
C VAL A 375 -32.71 2.54 2.46
N GLU A 376 -32.32 1.29 2.69
CA GLU A 376 -33.23 0.15 2.76
C GLU A 376 -34.29 0.32 3.85
N ALA A 377 -33.93 0.89 5.00
CA ALA A 377 -34.87 1.15 6.07
C ALA A 377 -35.86 2.31 5.78
N LEU A 378 -35.57 3.15 4.77
CA LEU A 378 -36.42 4.29 4.35
C LEU A 378 -37.31 3.96 3.15
N THR A 379 -37.02 2.88 2.42
CA THR A 379 -37.75 2.44 1.22
C THR A 379 -38.61 1.23 1.51
#